data_a605a7616e379cd0b421c50f4e21510e
#
_entry.id   a605a7616e379cd0b421c50f4e21510e
#
_cell.length_a   1.000
_cell.length_b   1.000
_cell.length_c   1.000
_cell.angle_alpha   90.00
_cell.angle_beta   90.00
_cell.angle_gamma   90.00
#
_symmetry.space_group_name_H-M   'P 1'
#
loop_
_entity.id
_entity.type
_entity.pdbx_description
1 polymer ?
#
loop_
_entity_poly.entity_id
_entity_poly.type
_entity_poly.pdbx_seq_one_letter_code
_entity_poly.pdbx_strand_id
1 'polypeptide(L)'
;MSDKKKILIIQSINEAGPKLLTNHPDYEFEIIEDINDPILKEKITDCDGVSLRTAKLTAEIINLGKKIRIISRHGVGYDNIDLNTCKENEITVAITATANAVAVAEHVLFMLLSISKRKNMYDDSVKTVSYTHLTLPTTGSV
;
A
#
# COMPACT_ATOMS: atom_id res chain seq x y z
N MET A 1 31.00 -10.37 15.19
CA MET A 1 29.56 -10.62 15.01
C MET A 1 29.08 -9.51 14.08
N SER A 2 28.54 -9.83 12.91
CA SER A 2 27.98 -8.83 12.02
C SER A 2 26.78 -8.19 12.72
N ASP A 3 26.80 -6.88 12.83
CA ASP A 3 25.70 -6.11 13.42
C ASP A 3 24.53 -6.19 12.44
N LYS A 4 23.42 -6.86 12.83
CA LYS A 4 22.26 -7.03 11.96
C LYS A 4 21.61 -5.69 11.70
N LYS A 5 21.11 -5.52 10.47
CA LYS A 5 20.30 -4.35 10.10
C LYS A 5 18.91 -4.46 10.66
N LYS A 6 18.47 -3.41 11.34
CA LYS A 6 17.16 -3.35 12.01
C LYS A 6 16.10 -2.73 11.10
N ILE A 7 15.06 -3.49 10.86
CA ILE A 7 13.91 -3.04 10.05
C ILE A 7 12.71 -2.84 10.97
N LEU A 8 12.15 -1.65 10.95
CA LEU A 8 10.92 -1.34 11.65
C LEU A 8 9.73 -1.44 10.70
N ILE A 9 8.79 -2.34 10.98
CA ILE A 9 7.56 -2.50 10.20
C ILE A 9 6.45 -1.75 10.94
N ILE A 10 5.96 -0.67 10.34
CA ILE A 10 4.84 0.12 10.87
C ILE A 10 3.56 -0.32 10.18
N GLN A 11 2.65 -0.88 10.97
CA GLN A 11 1.46 -1.62 10.57
C GLN A 11 1.81 -2.95 9.88
N SER A 12 1.29 -4.03 10.42
CA SER A 12 1.53 -5.38 9.90
C SER A 12 1.15 -5.51 8.43
N ILE A 13 1.93 -6.31 7.74
CA ILE A 13 1.72 -6.71 6.35
C ILE A 13 1.53 -8.23 6.29
N ASN A 14 1.20 -8.77 5.12
CA ASN A 14 1.14 -10.22 4.94
C ASN A 14 2.44 -10.89 5.41
N GLU A 15 2.30 -12.01 6.11
CA GLU A 15 3.41 -12.76 6.72
C GLU A 15 4.53 -13.15 5.74
N ALA A 16 4.23 -13.25 4.45
CA ALA A 16 5.24 -13.53 3.42
C ALA A 16 6.36 -12.48 3.39
N GLY A 17 6.04 -11.20 3.69
CA GLY A 17 7.02 -10.13 3.75
C GLY A 17 8.02 -10.29 4.92
N PRO A 18 7.54 -10.32 6.19
CA PRO A 18 8.40 -10.57 7.34
C PRO A 18 9.20 -11.87 7.25
N LYS A 19 8.64 -12.95 6.67
CA LYS A 19 9.37 -14.21 6.46
C LYS A 19 10.63 -14.04 5.61
N LEU A 20 10.66 -13.12 4.65
CA LEU A 20 11.86 -12.82 3.88
C LEU A 20 12.98 -12.26 4.76
N LEU A 21 12.64 -11.39 5.72
CA LEU A 21 13.60 -10.84 6.67
C LEU A 21 14.07 -11.90 7.68
N THR A 22 13.15 -12.74 8.20
CA THR A 22 13.50 -13.83 9.12
C THR A 22 14.50 -14.80 8.52
N ASN A 23 14.36 -15.09 7.23
CA ASN A 23 15.21 -16.05 6.52
C ASN A 23 16.58 -15.45 6.12
N HIS A 24 16.79 -14.15 6.29
CA HIS A 24 18.03 -13.48 5.92
C HIS A 24 18.92 -13.25 7.15
N PRO A 25 20.17 -13.71 7.16
CA PRO A 25 21.02 -13.67 8.35
C PRO A 25 21.38 -12.25 8.81
N ASP A 26 21.36 -11.28 7.91
CA ASP A 26 21.84 -9.91 8.15
C ASP A 26 20.74 -8.95 8.61
N TYR A 27 19.48 -9.42 8.71
CA TYR A 27 18.36 -8.57 9.10
C TYR A 27 17.68 -9.08 10.37
N GLU A 28 17.15 -8.14 11.13
CA GLU A 28 16.15 -8.37 12.17
C GLU A 28 15.03 -7.34 12.02
N PHE A 29 13.82 -7.63 12.49
CA PHE A 29 12.72 -6.70 12.40
C PHE A 29 11.84 -6.70 13.64
N GLU A 30 11.18 -5.58 13.83
CA GLU A 30 10.12 -5.41 14.83
C GLU A 30 8.87 -4.86 14.14
N ILE A 31 7.68 -5.15 14.69
CA ILE A 31 6.40 -4.66 14.17
C ILE A 31 5.77 -3.75 15.20
N ILE A 32 5.33 -2.58 14.76
CA ILE A 32 4.52 -1.62 15.54
C ILE A 32 3.22 -1.40 14.80
N GLU A 33 2.09 -1.68 15.43
CA GLU A 33 0.78 -1.58 14.77
C GLU A 33 0.24 -0.15 14.74
N ASP A 34 0.49 0.64 15.76
CA ASP A 34 0.03 2.02 15.85
C ASP A 34 1.20 3.00 15.74
N ILE A 35 1.11 3.91 14.76
CA ILE A 35 2.08 5.01 14.60
C ILE A 35 2.15 5.95 15.82
N ASN A 36 1.09 5.98 16.62
CA ASN A 36 1.03 6.80 17.84
C ASN A 36 1.59 6.09 19.08
N ASP A 37 2.02 4.85 18.95
CA ASP A 37 2.63 4.13 20.07
C ASP A 37 3.89 4.87 20.54
N PRO A 38 3.98 5.23 21.83
CA PRO A 38 5.17 5.90 22.38
C PRO A 38 6.48 5.18 22.10
N ILE A 39 6.45 3.85 22.00
CA ILE A 39 7.63 3.01 21.71
C ILE A 39 8.19 3.26 20.29
N LEU A 40 7.37 3.79 19.37
CA LEU A 40 7.83 4.11 18.03
C LEU A 40 9.02 5.07 18.04
N LYS A 41 8.96 6.10 18.89
CA LYS A 41 10.04 7.11 18.97
C LYS A 41 11.37 6.51 19.41
N GLU A 42 11.33 5.51 20.29
CA GLU A 42 12.50 4.78 20.71
C GLU A 42 13.05 3.88 19.58
N LYS A 43 12.18 3.06 19.01
CA LYS A 43 12.55 2.07 17.99
C LYS A 43 13.05 2.70 16.69
N ILE A 44 12.46 3.80 16.27
CA ILE A 44 12.84 4.47 15.03
C ILE A 44 14.24 5.08 15.08
N THR A 45 14.72 5.46 16.26
CA THR A 45 16.07 6.02 16.43
C THR A 45 17.19 5.01 16.14
N ASP A 46 16.92 3.72 16.26
CA ASP A 46 17.92 2.65 16.13
C ASP A 46 17.67 1.75 14.90
N CYS A 47 16.71 2.06 14.04
CA CYS A 47 16.43 1.26 12.85
C CYS A 47 17.21 1.77 11.62
N ASP A 48 17.60 0.83 10.75
CA ASP A 48 18.28 1.10 9.47
C ASP A 48 17.28 1.27 8.32
N GLY A 49 16.09 0.68 8.44
CA GLY A 49 15.04 0.77 7.44
C GLY A 49 13.64 0.74 8.06
N VAL A 50 12.69 1.35 7.36
CA VAL A 50 11.28 1.39 7.75
C VAL A 50 10.42 0.79 6.66
N SER A 51 9.54 -0.14 7.00
CA SER A 51 8.44 -0.57 6.13
C SER A 51 7.14 0.05 6.64
N LEU A 52 6.38 0.68 5.72
CA LEU A 52 5.21 1.49 6.07
C LEU A 52 4.03 1.13 5.18
N ARG A 53 2.83 1.04 5.73
CA ARG A 53 1.60 0.78 4.96
C ARG A 53 0.82 2.06 4.67
N THR A 54 -0.06 2.46 5.54
CA THR A 54 -0.94 3.62 5.35
C THR A 54 -0.74 4.72 6.38
N ALA A 55 -0.03 4.44 7.46
CA ALA A 55 0.26 5.43 8.49
C ALA A 55 1.05 6.61 7.93
N LYS A 56 0.84 7.80 8.50
CA LYS A 56 1.51 9.01 8.05
C LYS A 56 2.87 9.16 8.74
N LEU A 57 3.94 9.10 7.97
CA LEU A 57 5.31 9.30 8.44
C LEU A 57 5.71 10.78 8.26
N THR A 58 5.60 11.55 9.33
CA THR A 58 5.85 12.99 9.32
C THR A 58 7.35 13.30 9.38
N ALA A 59 7.71 14.53 8.99
CA ALA A 59 9.08 15.04 9.11
C ALA A 59 9.65 14.88 10.53
N GLU A 60 8.82 15.11 11.57
CA GLU A 60 9.23 14.94 12.97
C GLU A 60 9.70 13.51 13.23
N ILE A 61 8.92 12.53 12.80
CA ILE A 61 9.24 11.10 13.01
C ILE A 61 10.48 10.68 12.20
N ILE A 62 10.55 11.09 10.92
CA ILE A 62 11.70 10.79 10.05
C ILE A 62 12.99 11.33 10.65
N ASN A 63 12.96 12.56 11.17
CA ASN A 63 14.15 13.22 11.74
C ASN A 63 14.66 12.57 13.04
N LEU A 64 13.85 11.76 13.72
CA LEU A 64 14.30 10.95 14.85
C LEU A 64 15.20 9.80 14.39
N GLY A 65 14.94 9.21 13.23
CA GLY A 65 15.63 8.02 12.73
C GLY A 65 16.96 8.33 12.03
N LYS A 66 17.99 8.63 12.78
CA LYS A 66 19.31 9.05 12.25
C LYS A 66 20.07 7.96 11.45
N LYS A 67 19.68 6.71 11.61
CA LYS A 67 20.29 5.56 10.90
C LYS A 67 19.50 5.12 9.68
N ILE A 68 18.28 5.63 9.48
CA ILE A 68 17.40 5.22 8.38
C ILE A 68 18.08 5.52 7.05
N ARG A 69 18.16 4.51 6.20
CA ARG A 69 18.66 4.59 4.82
C ARG A 69 17.58 4.39 3.78
N ILE A 70 16.51 3.67 4.17
CA ILE A 70 15.42 3.34 3.26
C ILE A 70 14.08 3.34 3.99
N ILE A 71 13.07 3.90 3.33
CA ILE A 71 11.66 3.78 3.70
C ILE A 71 10.95 3.06 2.56
N SER A 72 10.42 1.87 2.84
CA SER A 72 9.66 1.07 1.88
C SER A 72 8.16 1.21 2.14
N ARG A 73 7.44 1.84 1.23
CA ARG A 73 5.99 1.97 1.31
C ARG A 73 5.32 0.77 0.67
N HIS A 74 4.54 0.02 1.44
CA HIS A 74 3.71 -1.08 0.94
C HIS A 74 2.47 -0.51 0.23
N GLY A 75 2.64 -0.14 -1.04
CA GLY A 75 1.62 0.42 -1.91
C GLY A 75 2.21 1.37 -2.97
N VAL A 76 1.35 1.92 -3.82
CA VAL A 76 1.73 2.76 -4.98
C VAL A 76 1.89 4.23 -4.60
N GLY A 77 0.96 4.79 -3.82
CA GLY A 77 1.01 6.17 -3.38
C GLY A 77 2.10 6.39 -2.32
N TYR A 78 2.56 7.62 -2.17
CA TYR A 78 3.59 8.01 -1.20
C TYR A 78 3.29 9.34 -0.49
N ASP A 79 2.09 9.83 -0.63
CA ASP A 79 1.59 11.09 -0.03
C ASP A 79 1.53 11.05 1.50
N ASN A 80 1.66 9.87 2.09
CA ASN A 80 1.78 9.67 3.53
C ASN A 80 3.24 9.74 4.05
N ILE A 81 4.23 10.05 3.20
CA ILE A 81 5.63 10.17 3.56
C ILE A 81 6.12 11.59 3.22
N ASP A 82 6.81 12.24 4.15
CA ASP A 82 7.43 13.54 3.88
C ASP A 82 8.70 13.38 3.02
N LEU A 83 8.52 13.53 1.71
CA LEU A 83 9.62 13.34 0.74
C LEU A 83 10.71 14.39 0.85
N ASN A 84 10.37 15.62 1.26
CA ASN A 84 11.37 16.67 1.40
C ASN A 84 12.36 16.30 2.52
N THR A 85 11.83 15.89 3.66
CA THR A 85 12.65 15.42 4.77
C THR A 85 13.45 14.16 4.40
N CYS A 86 12.87 13.22 3.64
CA CYS A 86 13.63 12.06 3.15
C CYS A 86 14.81 12.49 2.27
N LYS A 87 14.61 13.44 1.36
CA LYS A 87 15.65 13.95 0.49
C LYS A 87 16.75 14.67 1.29
N GLU A 88 16.40 15.50 2.25
CA GLU A 88 17.35 16.23 3.11
C GLU A 88 18.21 15.30 3.95
N ASN A 89 17.66 14.15 4.36
CA ASN A 89 18.36 13.14 5.15
C ASN A 89 18.97 11.99 4.29
N GLU A 90 18.98 12.14 2.97
CA GLU A 90 19.49 11.13 2.01
C GLU A 90 18.84 9.75 2.16
N ILE A 91 17.55 9.72 2.52
CA ILE A 91 16.78 8.49 2.70
C ILE A 91 16.14 8.10 1.37
N THR A 92 16.39 6.88 0.91
CA THR A 92 15.72 6.33 -0.29
C THR A 92 14.29 5.95 0.04
N VAL A 93 13.34 6.36 -0.81
CA VAL A 93 11.94 5.93 -0.71
C VAL A 93 11.63 4.92 -1.83
N ALA A 94 11.20 3.72 -1.44
CA ALA A 94 10.78 2.67 -2.34
C ALA A 94 9.26 2.46 -2.26
N ILE A 95 8.62 2.18 -3.40
CA ILE A 95 7.19 1.92 -3.51
C ILE A 95 6.92 0.65 -4.32
N THR A 96 5.72 0.08 -4.19
CA THR A 96 5.29 -1.09 -4.99
C THR A 96 4.46 -0.64 -6.20
N ALA A 97 5.09 0.09 -7.12
CA ALA A 97 4.42 0.84 -8.20
C ALA A 97 3.49 0.00 -9.10
N THR A 98 3.80 -1.27 -9.32
CA THR A 98 3.07 -2.13 -10.28
C THR A 98 2.27 -3.26 -9.63
N ALA A 99 2.34 -3.42 -8.30
CA ALA A 99 1.79 -4.58 -7.60
C ALA A 99 0.27 -4.77 -7.79
N ASN A 100 -0.49 -3.70 -7.99
CA ASN A 100 -1.94 -3.75 -8.20
C ASN A 100 -2.37 -3.26 -9.60
N ALA A 101 -1.45 -3.05 -10.53
CA ALA A 101 -1.75 -2.46 -11.83
C ALA A 101 -2.80 -3.25 -12.62
N VAL A 102 -2.68 -4.58 -12.64
CA VAL A 102 -3.66 -5.46 -13.32
C VAL A 102 -5.03 -5.35 -12.67
N ALA A 103 -5.12 -5.46 -11.34
CA ALA A 103 -6.40 -5.37 -10.63
C ALA A 103 -7.08 -4.00 -10.83
N VAL A 104 -6.31 -2.92 -10.86
CA VAL A 104 -6.83 -1.57 -11.15
C VAL A 104 -7.34 -1.49 -12.59
N ALA A 105 -6.60 -2.02 -13.56
CA ALA A 105 -7.03 -2.03 -14.96
C ALA A 105 -8.32 -2.83 -15.16
N GLU A 106 -8.43 -4.02 -14.57
CA GLU A 106 -9.64 -4.84 -14.59
C GLU A 106 -10.84 -4.11 -13.97
N HIS A 107 -10.61 -3.43 -12.85
CA HIS A 107 -11.67 -2.66 -12.19
C HIS A 107 -12.14 -1.47 -13.04
N VAL A 108 -11.24 -0.78 -13.73
CA VAL A 108 -11.60 0.29 -14.68
C VAL A 108 -12.45 -0.26 -15.81
N LEU A 109 -12.06 -1.39 -16.41
CA LEU A 109 -12.86 -2.05 -17.47
C LEU A 109 -14.24 -2.48 -16.94
N PHE A 110 -14.29 -3.05 -15.75
CA PHE A 110 -15.55 -3.39 -15.08
C PHE A 110 -16.46 -2.16 -14.93
N MET A 111 -15.93 -1.04 -14.45
CA MET A 111 -16.72 0.19 -14.30
C MET A 111 -17.23 0.72 -15.65
N LEU A 112 -16.37 0.77 -16.67
CA LEU A 112 -16.75 1.20 -18.02
C LEU A 112 -17.86 0.33 -18.60
N LEU A 113 -17.74 -0.98 -18.52
CA LEU A 113 -18.77 -1.92 -18.98
C LEU A 113 -20.05 -1.79 -18.15
N SER A 114 -19.95 -1.60 -16.84
CA SER A 114 -21.10 -1.44 -15.95
C SER A 114 -21.94 -0.20 -16.31
N ILE A 115 -21.26 0.90 -16.61
CA ILE A 115 -21.93 2.15 -17.04
C ILE A 115 -22.51 1.98 -18.44
N SER A 116 -21.72 1.53 -19.41
CA SER A 116 -22.16 1.41 -20.81
C SER A 116 -23.32 0.43 -21.00
N LYS A 117 -23.36 -0.63 -20.21
CA LYS A 117 -24.41 -1.66 -20.23
C LYS A 117 -25.50 -1.43 -19.19
N ARG A 118 -25.52 -0.28 -18.49
CA ARG A 118 -26.53 0.05 -17.47
C ARG A 118 -26.74 -1.09 -16.46
N LYS A 119 -25.64 -1.66 -15.94
CA LYS A 119 -25.64 -2.86 -15.11
C LYS A 119 -26.72 -2.84 -14.02
N ASN A 120 -26.84 -1.73 -13.27
CA ASN A 120 -27.78 -1.65 -12.15
C ASN A 120 -29.24 -1.84 -12.60
N MET A 121 -29.60 -1.26 -13.75
CA MET A 121 -30.97 -1.40 -14.32
C MET A 121 -31.26 -2.87 -14.65
N TYR A 122 -30.31 -3.60 -15.21
CA TYR A 122 -30.51 -5.01 -15.53
C TYR A 122 -30.47 -5.90 -14.27
N ASP A 123 -29.60 -5.62 -13.31
CA ASP A 123 -29.58 -6.33 -12.01
C ASP A 123 -30.95 -6.22 -11.32
N ASP A 124 -31.52 -5.02 -11.28
CA ASP A 124 -32.83 -4.79 -10.66
C ASP A 124 -33.95 -5.49 -11.43
N SER A 125 -33.87 -5.47 -12.77
CA SER A 125 -34.85 -6.16 -13.63
C SER A 125 -34.84 -7.68 -13.42
N VAL A 126 -33.65 -8.26 -13.26
CA VAL A 126 -33.52 -9.70 -12.98
C VAL A 126 -34.07 -10.03 -11.59
N LYS A 127 -33.76 -9.24 -10.58
CA LYS A 127 -34.27 -9.45 -9.21
C LYS A 127 -35.79 -9.33 -9.12
N THR A 128 -36.41 -8.45 -9.92
CA THR A 128 -37.83 -8.26 -9.94
C THR A 128 -38.55 -9.11 -10.99
N VAL A 129 -37.83 -9.98 -11.71
CA VAL A 129 -38.36 -10.84 -12.81
C VAL A 129 -39.02 -10.02 -13.93
N SER A 130 -38.57 -8.78 -14.13
CA SER A 130 -39.16 -7.84 -15.14
C SER A 130 -38.29 -7.70 -16.39
N TYR A 131 -37.37 -8.64 -16.66
CA TYR A 131 -36.39 -8.60 -17.76
C TYR A 131 -36.97 -9.03 -19.14
N THR A 132 -38.17 -9.57 -19.21
CA THR A 132 -38.76 -10.09 -20.45
C THR A 132 -38.97 -9.03 -21.53
N HIS A 133 -39.01 -7.76 -21.17
CA HIS A 133 -39.20 -6.62 -22.08
C HIS A 133 -37.96 -5.74 -22.25
N LEU A 134 -36.83 -6.13 -21.68
CA LEU A 134 -35.58 -5.39 -21.78
C LEU A 134 -34.77 -5.90 -22.96
N THR A 135 -34.57 -5.04 -23.94
CA THR A 135 -33.59 -5.30 -25.01
C THR A 135 -32.20 -4.94 -24.54
N LEU A 136 -31.24 -5.89 -24.68
CA LEU A 136 -29.84 -5.57 -24.50
C LEU A 136 -29.42 -4.50 -25.49
N PRO A 137 -28.65 -3.47 -25.08
CA PRO A 137 -28.08 -2.52 -26.02
C PRO A 137 -27.16 -3.28 -26.97
N THR A 138 -27.65 -3.57 -28.16
CA THR A 138 -26.85 -4.11 -29.26
C THR A 138 -26.09 -2.96 -29.89
N THR A 139 -24.80 -3.13 -30.10
CA THR A 139 -24.00 -2.23 -30.91
C THR A 139 -24.54 -2.24 -32.34
N GLY A 140 -25.09 -1.09 -32.78
CA GLY A 140 -25.36 -0.89 -34.16
C GLY A 140 -26.84 -0.82 -34.52
N SER A 141 -27.39 0.35 -34.33
CA SER A 141 -28.27 0.92 -35.37
C SER A 141 -27.61 2.22 -35.77
N VAL A 142 -26.93 2.19 -36.90
CA VAL A 142 -26.56 3.37 -37.66
C VAL A 142 -27.87 3.96 -38.16
#